data_42f13baa29d23e9695e00dbf41095481
#
_entry.id   42f13baa29d23e9695e00dbf41095481
#
_cell.length_a   1.000
_cell.length_b   1.000
_cell.length_c   1.000
_cell.angle_alpha   90.00
_cell.angle_beta   90.00
_cell.angle_gamma   90.00
#
_symmetry.space_group_name_H-M   'P 1'
#
loop_
_entity.id
_entity.type
_entity.pdbx_description
1 polymer ?
#
loop_
_entity_poly.entity_id
_entity_poly.type
_entity_poly.pdbx_seq_one_letter_code
_entity_poly.pdbx_strand_id
1 'polypeptide(L)'
;MINNVVLVGRMTRDAELRYTPSNVAVATFTLAVNRTFKSQNGEREADFINVVMWRQQAENLANWAKKGSLIGITGRIQTRSYDNQQGQRVYVTEVVADNFQMLESRGVREGHSGGAYSVPTAGQSAPANPVPDFSRSETKRLRSSVSL
;
A
#
# COMPACT_ATOMS: atom_id res chain seq x y z
N MET A 1 -20.13 1.33 16.57
CA MET A 1 -19.46 2.37 15.80
C MET A 1 -18.31 1.77 15.04
N ILE A 2 -18.02 2.27 13.84
CA ILE A 2 -16.97 1.73 12.99
C ILE A 2 -15.97 2.82 12.66
N ASN A 3 -14.70 2.51 12.79
CA ASN A 3 -13.63 3.44 12.41
C ASN A 3 -12.53 2.58 11.80
N ASN A 4 -12.57 2.44 10.50
CA ASN A 4 -11.65 1.56 9.79
C ASN A 4 -11.21 2.23 8.49
N VAL A 5 -9.91 2.20 8.26
CA VAL A 5 -9.33 2.84 7.08
C VAL A 5 -8.41 1.84 6.40
N VAL A 6 -8.51 1.76 5.09
CA VAL A 6 -7.63 0.94 4.28
C VAL A 6 -7.08 1.84 3.19
N LEU A 7 -5.77 1.97 3.11
CA LEU A 7 -5.14 2.83 2.13
C LEU A 7 -4.03 2.11 1.40
N VAL A 8 -3.88 2.40 0.13
CA VAL A 8 -2.77 1.92 -0.67
C VAL A 8 -2.13 3.15 -1.31
N GLY A 9 -0.86 3.33 -1.10
CA GLY A 9 -0.17 4.49 -1.65
C GLY A 9 1.33 4.33 -1.55
N ARG A 10 2.03 5.40 -1.92
CA ARG A 10 3.49 5.39 -1.88
C ARG A 10 4.00 6.31 -0.79
N MET A 11 5.06 5.90 -0.17
CA MET A 11 5.68 6.72 0.86
C MET A 11 6.39 7.90 0.21
N THR A 12 6.15 9.08 0.73
CA THR A 12 6.78 10.28 0.18
C THR A 12 8.21 10.45 0.63
N ARG A 13 8.56 9.84 1.75
CA ARG A 13 9.91 9.86 2.28
C ARG A 13 10.02 8.70 3.28
N ASP A 14 11.23 8.46 3.75
CA ASP A 14 11.44 7.41 4.73
C ASP A 14 10.69 7.75 6.02
N ALA A 15 10.22 6.73 6.71
CA ALA A 15 9.51 6.94 7.96
C ALA A 15 10.47 7.46 9.04
N GLU A 16 9.96 8.35 9.87
CA GLU A 16 10.73 8.85 10.97
C GLU A 16 10.44 7.97 12.17
N LEU A 17 11.41 7.22 12.61
CA LEU A 17 11.26 6.31 13.74
C LEU A 17 11.79 6.97 15.00
N ARG A 18 10.97 7.02 16.01
CA ARG A 18 11.33 7.59 17.31
C ARG A 18 10.90 6.64 18.41
N TYR A 19 11.45 6.87 19.59
CA TYR A 19 11.05 6.09 20.76
C TYR A 19 10.53 7.06 21.83
N THR A 20 9.43 6.69 22.46
CA THR A 20 8.85 7.50 23.52
C THR A 20 9.70 7.38 24.77
N PRO A 21 9.47 8.23 25.77
CA PRO A 21 10.18 8.08 27.05
C PRO A 21 9.97 6.70 27.65
N SER A 22 8.89 6.03 27.32
CA SER A 22 8.63 4.67 27.78
C SER A 22 9.29 3.64 26.90
N ASN A 23 10.12 4.09 25.95
CA ASN A 23 10.84 3.21 25.04
C ASN A 23 9.92 2.45 24.07
N VAL A 24 8.84 3.06 23.66
CA VAL A 24 7.93 2.48 22.69
C VAL A 24 8.20 3.08 21.33
N ALA A 25 8.36 2.25 20.32
CA ALA A 25 8.66 2.71 18.97
C ALA A 25 7.46 3.39 18.32
N VAL A 26 7.68 4.50 17.65
CA VAL A 26 6.65 5.23 16.91
C VAL A 26 7.25 5.64 15.57
N ALA A 27 6.60 5.27 14.50
CA ALA A 27 7.02 5.69 13.16
C ALA A 27 5.96 6.62 12.57
N THR A 28 6.39 7.72 12.01
CA THR A 28 5.48 8.64 11.34
C THR A 28 5.93 8.81 9.90
N PHE A 29 4.98 8.87 9.01
CA PHE A 29 5.28 9.05 7.59
C PHE A 29 4.06 9.60 6.88
N THR A 30 4.27 10.06 5.65
CA THR A 30 3.19 10.56 4.81
C THR A 30 3.01 9.63 3.63
N LEU A 31 1.78 9.23 3.41
CA LEU A 31 1.44 8.33 2.32
C LEU A 31 0.73 9.11 1.23
N ALA A 32 1.21 9.00 0.00
CA ALA A 32 0.57 9.64 -1.13
C ALA A 32 -0.40 8.65 -1.77
N VAL A 33 -1.67 8.96 -1.69
CA VAL A 33 -2.72 8.10 -2.21
C VAL A 33 -3.34 8.78 -3.41
N ASN A 34 -3.22 8.19 -4.56
CA ASN A 34 -3.75 8.77 -5.79
C ASN A 34 -5.26 8.69 -5.80
N ARG A 35 -5.89 9.75 -6.26
CA ARG A 35 -7.33 9.76 -6.40
C ARG A 35 -7.73 8.94 -7.62
N THR A 36 -8.92 8.38 -7.58
CA THR A 36 -9.40 7.56 -8.67
C THR A 36 -9.79 8.38 -9.89
N PHE A 37 -10.16 9.65 -9.68
CA PHE A 37 -10.56 10.48 -10.78
C PHE A 37 -9.49 11.50 -11.12
N LYS A 38 -9.37 11.82 -12.38
CA LYS A 38 -8.44 12.87 -12.81
C LYS A 38 -9.09 14.23 -12.61
N SER A 39 -8.28 15.22 -12.40
CA SER A 39 -8.79 16.58 -12.28
C SER A 39 -9.28 17.07 -13.64
N GLN A 40 -9.91 18.22 -13.65
CA GLN A 40 -10.40 18.78 -14.90
C GLN A 40 -9.27 19.01 -15.89
N ASN A 41 -8.08 19.19 -15.40
CA ASN A 41 -6.94 19.42 -16.27
C ASN A 41 -6.33 18.10 -16.79
N GLY A 42 -6.93 17.00 -16.46
CA GLY A 42 -6.40 15.72 -16.89
C GLY A 42 -5.28 15.18 -16.01
N GLU A 43 -4.93 15.90 -14.98
CA GLU A 43 -3.87 15.46 -14.09
C GLU A 43 -4.44 14.64 -12.94
N ARG A 44 -3.68 13.66 -12.52
CA ARG A 44 -4.11 12.83 -11.40
C ARG A 44 -3.64 13.46 -10.12
N GLU A 45 -4.55 13.71 -9.23
CA GLU A 45 -4.21 14.28 -7.93
C GLU A 45 -3.98 13.20 -6.90
N ALA A 46 -3.25 13.54 -5.88
CA ALA A 46 -2.98 12.63 -4.77
C ALA A 46 -3.32 13.31 -3.46
N ASP A 47 -3.75 12.52 -2.52
CA ASP A 47 -3.97 12.99 -1.16
C ASP A 47 -2.79 12.55 -0.32
N PHE A 48 -2.25 13.48 0.47
CA PHE A 48 -1.12 13.20 1.33
C PHE A 48 -1.64 12.99 2.74
N ILE A 49 -1.50 11.78 3.23
CA ILE A 49 -2.12 11.37 4.49
C ILE A 49 -1.05 11.07 5.50
N ASN A 50 -1.13 11.71 6.66
CA ASN A 50 -0.19 11.46 7.75
C ASN A 50 -0.56 10.18 8.45
N VAL A 51 0.41 9.30 8.60
CA VAL A 51 0.19 7.98 9.21
C VAL A 51 1.15 7.80 10.37
N VAL A 52 0.64 7.23 11.43
CA VAL A 52 1.42 6.93 12.63
C VAL A 52 1.32 5.44 12.88
N MET A 53 2.43 4.82 13.21
CA MET A 53 2.47 3.39 13.49
C MET A 53 3.23 3.18 14.78
N TRP A 54 2.82 2.21 15.58
CA TRP A 54 3.39 1.99 16.91
C TRP A 54 4.02 0.62 17.08
N ARG A 55 4.97 0.55 18.00
CA ARG A 55 5.55 -0.71 18.48
C ARG A 55 6.26 -1.49 17.38
N GLN A 56 6.12 -2.78 17.39
CA GLN A 56 6.84 -3.64 16.45
C GLN A 56 6.55 -3.30 14.99
N GLN A 57 5.33 -2.94 14.69
CA GLN A 57 4.99 -2.57 13.32
C GLN A 57 5.74 -1.31 12.89
N ALA A 58 5.97 -0.38 13.80
CA ALA A 58 6.71 0.82 13.48
C ALA A 58 8.17 0.47 13.11
N GLU A 59 8.79 -0.41 13.85
CA GLU A 59 10.15 -0.82 13.57
C GLU A 59 10.21 -1.58 12.25
N ASN A 60 9.26 -2.46 12.02
CA ASN A 60 9.23 -3.22 10.77
C ASN A 60 9.05 -2.29 9.58
N LEU A 61 8.15 -1.33 9.69
CA LEU A 61 7.93 -0.40 8.59
C LEU A 61 9.19 0.42 8.32
N ALA A 62 9.83 0.92 9.35
CA ALA A 62 11.04 1.73 9.17
C ALA A 62 12.16 0.93 8.52
N ASN A 63 12.23 -0.37 8.78
CA ASN A 63 13.26 -1.21 8.20
C ASN A 63 12.96 -1.60 6.75
N TRP A 64 11.71 -1.86 6.45
CA TRP A 64 11.36 -2.40 5.14
C TRP A 64 10.85 -1.39 4.13
N ALA A 65 10.13 -0.38 4.57
CA ALA A 65 9.51 0.58 3.67
C ALA A 65 10.34 1.85 3.59
N LYS A 66 10.68 2.24 2.38
CA LYS A 66 11.49 3.42 2.14
C LYS A 66 10.76 4.38 1.22
N LYS A 67 11.32 5.54 1.00
CA LYS A 67 10.74 6.53 0.11
C LYS A 67 10.38 5.88 -1.22
N GLY A 68 9.19 6.10 -1.68
CA GLY A 68 8.71 5.55 -2.93
C GLY A 68 8.12 4.16 -2.87
N SER A 69 8.18 3.51 -1.71
CA SER A 69 7.62 2.17 -1.59
C SER A 69 6.11 2.19 -1.70
N LEU A 70 5.57 1.23 -2.42
CA LEU A 70 4.13 1.07 -2.51
C LEU A 70 3.69 0.15 -1.39
N ILE A 71 2.87 0.65 -0.50
CA ILE A 71 2.42 -0.13 0.65
C ILE A 71 0.92 0.02 0.84
N GLY A 72 0.34 -0.98 1.47
CA GLY A 72 -1.04 -0.91 1.92
C GLY A 72 -1.04 -0.86 3.43
N ILE A 73 -1.92 -0.08 4.01
CA ILE A 73 -2.06 -0.01 5.44
C ILE A 73 -3.51 -0.18 5.84
N THR A 74 -3.72 -0.69 7.03
CA THR A 74 -5.04 -0.76 7.62
C THR A 74 -4.95 -0.13 8.99
N GLY A 75 -5.98 0.56 9.38
CA GLY A 75 -5.99 1.23 10.67
C GLY A 75 -7.25 2.03 10.90
N ARG A 76 -7.12 3.11 11.62
CA ARG A 76 -8.26 3.94 11.97
C ARG A 76 -7.86 5.41 11.92
N ILE A 77 -8.85 6.27 11.79
CA ILE A 77 -8.62 7.71 11.83
C ILE A 77 -8.61 8.14 13.30
N GLN A 78 -7.67 8.98 13.64
CA GLN A 78 -7.60 9.53 14.97
C GLN A 78 -7.37 11.03 14.87
N THR A 79 -8.04 11.78 15.71
CA THR A 79 -7.86 13.22 15.75
C THR A 79 -7.28 13.59 17.10
N ARG A 80 -6.51 14.64 17.12
CA ARG A 80 -5.96 15.20 18.36
C ARG A 80 -5.85 16.69 18.20
N SER A 81 -5.68 17.39 19.30
CA SER A 81 -5.50 18.81 19.24
C SER A 81 -4.41 19.21 20.22
N TYR A 82 -3.75 20.30 19.89
CA TYR A 82 -2.73 20.86 20.78
C TYR A 82 -2.71 22.37 20.59
N ASP A 83 -2.15 23.09 21.55
CA ASP A 83 -2.02 24.52 21.46
C ASP A 83 -0.64 24.83 20.89
N ASN A 84 -0.57 25.66 19.86
CA ASN A 84 0.71 26.00 19.30
C ASN A 84 1.36 27.13 20.13
N GLN A 85 2.51 27.57 19.71
CA GLN A 85 3.26 28.59 20.44
C GLN A 85 2.52 29.92 20.52
N GLN A 86 1.59 30.15 19.61
CA GLN A 86 0.82 31.38 19.58
C GLN A 86 -0.46 31.24 20.39
N GLY A 87 -0.65 30.12 21.05
CA GLY A 87 -1.86 29.92 21.85
C GLY A 87 -3.07 29.48 21.06
N GLN A 88 -2.90 29.23 19.78
CA GLN A 88 -4.02 28.79 18.95
C GLN A 88 -4.15 27.29 19.01
N ARG A 89 -5.39 26.80 18.99
CA ARG A 89 -5.63 25.37 19.03
C ARG A 89 -5.52 24.80 17.63
N VAL A 90 -4.68 23.80 17.51
CA VAL A 90 -4.45 23.15 16.23
C VAL A 90 -5.04 21.75 16.27
N TYR A 91 -5.84 21.40 15.27
CA TYR A 91 -6.45 20.08 15.17
C TYR A 91 -5.71 19.26 14.13
N VAL A 92 -5.38 18.05 14.49
CA VAL A 92 -4.64 17.16 13.60
C VAL A 92 -5.47 15.90 13.37
N THR A 93 -5.62 15.53 12.11
CA THR A 93 -6.28 14.28 11.74
C THR A 93 -5.22 13.38 11.12
N GLU A 94 -5.07 12.20 11.65
CA GLU A 94 -4.08 11.28 11.16
C GLU A 94 -4.63 9.86 11.17
N VAL A 95 -3.96 8.96 10.48
CA VAL A 95 -4.34 7.55 10.46
C VAL A 95 -3.39 6.81 11.36
N VAL A 96 -3.92 6.10 12.34
CA VAL A 96 -3.11 5.23 13.18
C VAL A 96 -3.19 3.85 12.56
N ALA A 97 -2.09 3.41 11.96
CA ALA A 97 -2.08 2.15 11.24
C ALA A 97 -1.81 0.99 12.20
N ASP A 98 -2.58 -0.05 12.05
CA ASP A 98 -2.40 -1.25 12.86
C ASP A 98 -1.49 -2.24 12.16
N ASN A 99 -1.48 -2.19 10.84
CA ASN A 99 -0.69 -3.14 10.06
C ASN A 99 -0.34 -2.54 8.71
N PHE A 100 0.69 -3.05 8.09
CA PHE A 100 1.05 -2.64 6.74
C PHE A 100 1.47 -3.85 5.90
N GLN A 101 1.41 -3.70 4.58
CA GLN A 101 1.79 -4.75 3.66
C GLN A 101 2.61 -4.12 2.54
N MET A 102 3.77 -4.70 2.25
CA MET A 102 4.55 -4.26 1.11
C MET A 102 3.90 -4.80 -0.15
N LEU A 103 3.62 -3.93 -1.09
CA LEU A 103 2.94 -4.30 -2.32
C LEU A 103 3.86 -4.34 -3.53
N GLU A 104 5.10 -3.90 -3.39
CA GLU A 104 6.10 -4.04 -4.40
C GLU A 104 7.23 -4.82 -3.82
N SER A 105 7.68 -5.83 -4.52
CA SER A 105 8.81 -6.57 -4.01
C SER A 105 10.05 -5.72 -4.20
N ARG A 106 11.02 -5.95 -3.34
CA ARG A 106 12.25 -5.23 -3.43
C ARG A 106 12.93 -5.53 -4.75
N GLY A 107 12.81 -6.73 -5.22
CA GLY A 107 13.40 -7.09 -6.48
C GLY A 107 12.80 -6.34 -7.65
N VAL A 108 11.54 -6.04 -7.60
CA VAL A 108 10.92 -5.31 -8.67
C VAL A 108 11.46 -3.89 -8.73
N ARG A 109 11.61 -3.27 -7.57
CA ARG A 109 12.13 -1.93 -7.57
C ARG A 109 13.54 -1.85 -8.07
N GLU A 110 14.34 -2.78 -7.69
CA GLU A 110 15.69 -2.73 -8.11
C GLU A 110 15.77 -3.19 -9.51
N GLY A 111 14.85 -3.97 -9.89
CA GLY A 111 14.89 -4.52 -11.14
C GLY A 111 14.69 -3.62 -12.27
N HIS A 112 14.17 -2.52 -12.04
CA HIS A 112 14.04 -1.68 -13.03
C HIS A 112 15.24 -1.67 -13.73
N SER A 113 16.21 -1.87 -13.11
CA SER A 113 17.39 -1.77 -13.75
C SER A 113 17.71 -3.08 -14.22
N GLY A 114 17.24 -3.98 -13.86
CA GLY A 114 17.77 -5.16 -14.23
C GLY A 114 17.23 -5.81 -15.21
N GLY A 115 16.45 -5.61 -15.51
CA GLY A 115 15.88 -6.22 -16.45
C GLY A 115 16.13 -7.57 -16.36
N ALA A 116 16.74 -7.83 -15.78
CA ALA A 116 17.10 -9.07 -15.81
C ALA A 116 16.14 -9.99 -15.53
N TYR A 117 15.32 -9.74 -15.11
CA TYR A 117 14.54 -10.50 -14.67
C TYR A 117 14.06 -11.29 -15.54
N SER A 118 14.30 -11.24 -16.36
CA SER A 118 13.89 -11.96 -17.23
C SER A 118 13.64 -13.22 -16.96
N VAL A 119 13.86 -13.60 -16.54
CA VAL A 119 13.50 -14.65 -16.26
C VAL A 119 12.87 -15.36 -16.90
N PRO A 120 12.66 -15.16 -17.32
CA PRO A 120 12.03 -15.74 -18.01
C PRO A 120 12.07 -16.92 -18.09
N THR A 121 12.68 -17.03 -18.15
CA THR A 121 12.83 -18.03 -17.92
C THR A 121 11.90 -18.70 -17.78
N ALA A 122 11.64 -18.33 -17.28
CA ALA A 122 10.71 -18.84 -17.02
C ALA A 122 10.10 -19.24 -17.95
N GLY A 123 10.16 -18.57 -18.53
CA GLY A 123 9.42 -18.80 -19.45
C GLY A 123 9.31 -20.10 -19.70
N GLN A 124 10.07 -20.47 -19.84
CA GLN A 124 9.97 -21.53 -20.25
C GLN A 124 9.22 -22.38 -19.69
N SER A 125 9.14 -22.28 -18.93
CA SER A 125 8.51 -23.17 -18.37
C SER A 125 7.25 -23.19 -18.60
N ALA A 126 6.89 -22.32 -18.69
CA ALA A 126 5.66 -22.27 -18.78
C ALA A 126 4.99 -23.20 -19.44
N PRO A 127 5.34 -23.55 -20.16
CA PRO A 127 4.63 -24.28 -20.92
C PRO A 127 3.79 -25.06 -20.30
N ALA A 128 4.09 -25.26 -19.75
CA ALA A 128 3.55 -26.15 -19.28
C ALA A 128 2.29 -26.18 -18.93
N ASN A 129 1.80 -25.47 -18.55
CA ASN A 129 0.64 -25.63 -18.08
C ASN A 129 -0.25 -25.12 -18.77
N PRO A 130 -0.63 -25.71 -19.57
CA PRO A 130 -1.60 -25.32 -20.28
C PRO A 130 -2.67 -25.19 -19.38
N VAL A 131 -2.99 -24.13 -19.19
CA VAL A 131 -3.99 -23.93 -18.45
C VAL A 131 -5.05 -24.58 -19.14
N PRO A 132 -5.57 -25.36 -18.75
CA PRO A 132 -6.50 -26.08 -19.38
C PRO A 132 -7.48 -25.23 -19.82
N ASP A 133 -8.05 -25.38 -20.49
CA ASP A 133 -8.90 -24.95 -21.13
C ASP A 133 -10.17 -25.02 -20.43
N PHE A 134 -10.28 -24.55 -19.33
CA PHE A 134 -11.51 -24.55 -18.64
C PHE A 134 -12.58 -23.80 -19.43
N SER A 135 -12.22 -22.79 -20.08
CA SER A 135 -13.23 -22.05 -20.78
C SER A 135 -13.81 -22.88 -21.91
N ARG A 136 -13.00 -23.71 -22.49
CA ARG A 136 -13.47 -24.49 -23.57
C ARG A 136 -14.43 -25.57 -23.06
N SER A 137 -14.09 -26.15 -21.96
CA SER A 137 -14.96 -27.17 -21.43
C SER A 137 -16.28 -26.56 -20.99
N GLU A 138 -16.23 -25.37 -20.49
CA GLU A 138 -17.48 -24.77 -20.08
C GLU A 138 -18.34 -24.45 -21.31
N THR A 139 -17.71 -24.01 -22.36
CA THR A 139 -18.44 -23.69 -23.54
C THR A 139 -19.12 -24.96 -24.08
N LYS A 140 -18.44 -26.05 -24.00
CA LYS A 140 -19.05 -27.28 -24.48
C LYS A 140 -20.23 -27.66 -23.62
N ARG A 141 -20.11 -27.48 -22.35
CA ARG A 141 -21.21 -27.81 -21.46
C ARG A 141 -22.41 -26.94 -21.76
N LEU A 142 -22.15 -25.66 -21.97
CA LEU A 142 -23.24 -24.78 -22.25
C LEU A 142 -23.93 -25.13 -23.56
N ARG A 143 -23.16 -25.52 -24.53
CA ARG A 143 -23.76 -25.88 -25.80
C ARG A 143 -24.61 -27.14 -25.68
N SER A 144 -24.10 -28.10 -24.93
CA SER A 144 -24.86 -29.30 -24.77
C SER A 144 -26.15 -29.07 -23.99
N SER A 145 -26.12 -28.16 -23.09
CA SER A 145 -27.33 -27.89 -22.35
C SER A 145 -28.35 -27.12 -23.18
N VAL A 146 -27.86 -26.39 -24.14
CA VAL A 146 -28.78 -25.65 -24.96
C VAL A 146 -29.41 -26.52 -26.02
N SER A 147 -28.79 -27.58 -26.38
CA SER A 147 -29.32 -28.39 -27.41
C SER A 147 -30.50 -29.23 -26.93
N LEU A 148 -30.84 -29.10 -25.73
CA LEU A 148 -32.01 -29.74 -25.24
C LEU A 148 -33.18 -28.78 -25.37
#